data_032af93b7143ef7d0a2781cfba475294
#
_entry.id   032af93b7143ef7d0a2781cfba475294
#
_cell.length_a   1.000
_cell.length_b   1.000
_cell.length_c   1.000
_cell.angle_alpha   90.00
_cell.angle_beta   90.00
_cell.angle_gamma   90.00
#
_symmetry.space_group_name_H-M   'P 1'
#
loop_
_entity.id
_entity.type
_entity.pdbx_description
1 polymer ?
#
loop_
_entity_poly.entity_id
_entity_poly.type
_entity_poly.pdbx_seq_one_letter_code
_entity_poly.pdbx_strand_id
1 'polypeptide(L)'
;MNPQDRSTRAYVLVEIQPGKEKEFKDDILSRGLLVDSKEERMDFVHGAFDFVIILCGAMKDIDRRIIEIRKSPFVVKTETLI
;
A
#
# COMPACT_ATOMS: atom_id res chain seq x y z
N MET A 1 7.96 2.20 -26.22
CA MET A 1 7.20 2.03 -24.98
C MET A 1 6.11 3.08 -24.89
N ASN A 2 4.92 2.67 -24.56
CA ASN A 2 3.81 3.58 -24.38
C ASN A 2 3.97 4.32 -23.05
N PRO A 3 3.96 5.65 -23.04
CA PRO A 3 4.07 6.39 -21.77
C PRO A 3 3.01 6.02 -20.73
N GLN A 4 1.86 5.53 -21.18
CA GLN A 4 0.78 5.13 -20.27
C GLN A 4 1.07 3.84 -19.51
N ASP A 5 2.03 3.05 -19.98
CA ASP A 5 2.46 1.84 -19.29
C ASP A 5 3.46 2.15 -18.20
N ARG A 6 3.84 3.38 -18.09
CA ARG A 6 4.75 3.80 -17.04
C ARG A 6 4.04 3.88 -15.73
N SER A 7 4.87 4.02 -14.77
CA SER A 7 4.46 4.09 -13.39
C SER A 7 3.40 5.13 -13.16
N THR A 8 2.24 4.67 -12.91
CA THR A 8 1.29 5.42 -12.13
C THR A 8 1.75 5.32 -10.68
N ARG A 9 1.63 6.41 -9.94
CA ARG A 9 1.95 6.40 -8.53
C ARG A 9 0.66 6.50 -7.73
N ALA A 10 0.49 5.59 -6.80
CA ALA A 10 -0.66 5.59 -5.92
C ALA A 10 -0.20 5.70 -4.47
N TYR A 11 -0.92 6.49 -3.69
CA TYR A 11 -0.70 6.63 -2.25
C TYR A 11 -1.88 5.99 -1.55
N VAL A 12 -1.62 4.89 -0.86
CA VAL A 12 -2.66 4.14 -0.16
C VAL A 12 -2.56 4.46 1.32
N LEU A 13 -3.53 5.20 1.82
CA LEU A 13 -3.61 5.54 3.23
C LEU A 13 -4.32 4.41 3.94
N VAL A 14 -3.73 3.90 5.01
CA VAL A 14 -4.24 2.72 5.69
C VAL A 14 -4.40 2.99 7.18
N GLU A 15 -5.59 2.74 7.68
CA GLU A 15 -5.85 2.67 9.11
C GLU A 15 -5.90 1.21 9.53
N ILE A 16 -5.16 0.86 10.56
CA ILE A 16 -5.10 -0.51 11.05
C ILE A 16 -5.61 -0.60 12.49
N GLN A 17 -5.85 -1.81 12.94
CA GLN A 17 -6.20 -2.06 14.32
C GLN A 17 -5.06 -1.61 15.23
N PRO A 18 -5.37 -0.93 16.35
CA PRO A 18 -4.34 -0.46 17.27
C PRO A 18 -3.43 -1.58 17.75
N GLY A 19 -2.13 -1.32 17.76
CA GLY A 19 -1.14 -2.27 18.23
C GLY A 19 -0.73 -3.34 17.23
N LYS A 20 -1.26 -3.30 16.00
CA LYS A 20 -0.99 -4.31 14.99
C LYS A 20 -0.06 -3.81 13.88
N GLU A 21 0.70 -2.75 14.13
CA GLU A 21 1.57 -2.15 13.12
C GLU A 21 2.59 -3.16 12.57
N LYS A 22 3.24 -3.89 13.45
CA LYS A 22 4.26 -4.84 13.04
C LYS A 22 3.66 -6.00 12.25
N GLU A 23 2.54 -6.54 12.74
CA GLU A 23 1.87 -7.66 12.08
C GLU A 23 1.37 -7.25 10.69
N PHE A 24 0.84 -6.05 10.56
CA PHE A 24 0.40 -5.55 9.26
C PHE A 24 1.57 -5.41 8.30
N LYS A 25 2.65 -4.77 8.73
CA LYS A 25 3.82 -4.59 7.89
C LYS A 25 4.38 -5.94 7.44
N ASP A 26 4.51 -6.88 8.36
CA ASP A 26 5.01 -8.22 8.05
C ASP A 26 4.09 -8.92 7.04
N ASP A 27 2.78 -8.78 7.20
CA ASP A 27 1.81 -9.38 6.28
C ASP A 27 1.97 -8.82 4.86
N ILE A 28 2.05 -7.51 4.73
CA ILE A 28 2.20 -6.86 3.42
C ILE A 28 3.50 -7.30 2.73
N LEU A 29 4.60 -7.32 3.48
CA LEU A 29 5.89 -7.69 2.92
C LEU A 29 5.95 -9.17 2.57
N SER A 30 5.40 -10.03 3.42
CA SER A 30 5.43 -11.48 3.20
C SER A 30 4.60 -11.90 2.00
N ARG A 31 3.55 -11.15 1.70
CA ARG A 31 2.71 -11.44 0.52
C ARG A 31 3.22 -10.79 -0.75
N GLY A 32 4.35 -10.10 -0.68
CA GLY A 32 4.96 -9.48 -1.86
C GLY A 32 4.14 -8.32 -2.42
N LEU A 33 3.35 -7.65 -1.58
CA LEU A 33 2.50 -6.56 -2.03
C LEU A 33 3.23 -5.23 -2.14
N LEU A 34 4.46 -5.18 -1.66
CA LEU A 34 5.30 -4.00 -1.70
C LEU A 34 6.69 -4.44 -2.10
N VAL A 35 7.23 -3.82 -3.14
CA VAL A 35 8.63 -4.02 -3.53
C VAL A 35 9.43 -2.91 -2.89
N ASP A 36 10.21 -3.25 -1.88
CA ASP A 36 11.03 -2.26 -1.18
C ASP A 36 12.07 -1.69 -2.14
N SER A 37 11.86 -0.47 -2.57
CA SER A 37 12.69 0.20 -3.56
C SER A 37 12.64 1.70 -3.32
N LYS A 38 13.32 2.45 -4.19
CA LYS A 38 13.28 3.91 -4.10
C LYS A 38 11.88 4.46 -4.38
N GLU A 39 11.09 3.73 -5.15
CA GLU A 39 9.81 4.21 -5.65
C GLU A 39 8.63 3.69 -4.86
N GLU A 40 8.76 2.52 -4.27
CA GLU A 40 7.70 1.92 -3.45
C GLU A 40 8.16 1.81 -2.02
N ARG A 41 7.30 2.22 -1.10
CA ARG A 41 7.64 2.11 0.32
C ARG A 41 6.41 2.23 1.19
N MET A 42 6.58 1.87 2.44
CA MET A 42 5.55 2.00 3.46
C MET A 42 6.10 2.88 4.57
N ASP A 43 5.41 3.97 4.84
CA ASP A 43 5.80 4.91 5.89
C ASP A 43 4.74 4.92 6.98
N PHE A 44 5.19 4.95 8.22
CA PHE A 44 4.32 5.17 9.36
C PHE A 44 3.99 6.66 9.44
N VAL A 45 2.72 7.00 9.62
CA VAL A 45 2.28 8.39 9.67
C VAL A 45 1.38 8.60 10.88
N HIS A 46 1.15 9.86 11.22
CA HIS A 46 0.27 10.25 12.31
C HIS A 46 -0.99 10.91 11.77
N GLY A 47 -2.07 10.78 12.51
CA GLY A 47 -3.34 11.39 12.17
C GLY A 47 -4.44 10.36 12.02
N ALA A 48 -5.31 10.56 11.04
CA ALA A 48 -6.45 9.67 10.81
C ALA A 48 -6.05 8.30 10.28
N PHE A 49 -4.84 8.18 9.74
CA PHE A 49 -4.31 6.93 9.19
C PHE A 49 -2.99 6.58 9.86
N ASP A 50 -2.62 5.32 9.79
CA ASP A 50 -1.41 4.80 10.43
C ASP A 50 -0.26 4.64 9.47
N PHE A 51 -0.55 4.30 8.22
CA PHE A 51 0.46 4.09 7.19
C PHE A 51 0.08 4.77 5.89
N VAL A 52 1.10 5.17 5.14
CA VAL A 52 0.96 5.44 3.73
C VAL A 52 1.83 4.43 2.97
N ILE A 53 1.22 3.75 2.02
CA ILE A 53 1.93 2.80 1.15
C ILE A 53 2.00 3.45 -0.22
N ILE A 54 3.21 3.62 -0.74
CA ILE A 54 3.42 4.22 -2.06
C ILE A 54 3.69 3.09 -3.03
N LEU A 55 2.81 2.96 -4.03
CA LEU A 55 2.91 1.95 -5.07
C LEU A 55 3.16 2.61 -6.41
N CYS A 56 3.98 1.97 -7.22
CA CYS A 56 4.28 2.43 -8.59
C CYS A 56 4.10 1.28 -9.55
N GLY A 57 3.64 1.59 -10.75
CA GLY A 57 3.49 0.58 -11.78
C GLY A 57 2.28 0.83 -12.66
N ALA A 58 1.90 -0.18 -13.42
CA ALA A 58 0.70 -0.12 -14.23
C ALA A 58 -0.52 -0.09 -13.31
N MET A 59 -1.54 0.66 -13.72
CA MET A 59 -2.78 0.79 -12.94
C MET A 59 -3.37 -0.57 -12.58
N LYS A 60 -3.33 -1.49 -13.51
CA LYS A 60 -3.87 -2.83 -13.33
C LYS A 60 -3.21 -3.57 -12.16
N ASP A 61 -1.89 -3.46 -12.07
CA ASP A 61 -1.14 -4.08 -10.98
C ASP A 61 -1.38 -3.36 -9.65
N ILE A 62 -1.46 -2.03 -9.70
CA ILE A 62 -1.76 -1.23 -8.52
C ILE A 62 -3.13 -1.61 -7.97
N ASP A 63 -4.15 -1.69 -8.81
CA ASP A 63 -5.49 -2.08 -8.39
C ASP A 63 -5.50 -3.46 -7.74
N ARG A 64 -4.80 -4.41 -8.33
CA ARG A 64 -4.70 -5.76 -7.78
C ARG A 64 -4.09 -5.72 -6.38
N ARG A 65 -3.01 -4.97 -6.20
CA ARG A 65 -2.33 -4.89 -4.91
C ARG A 65 -3.16 -4.18 -3.85
N ILE A 66 -3.90 -3.14 -4.25
CA ILE A 66 -4.79 -2.44 -3.32
C ILE A 66 -5.87 -3.38 -2.80
N ILE A 67 -6.46 -4.19 -3.67
CA ILE A 67 -7.45 -5.17 -3.28
C ILE A 67 -6.85 -6.15 -2.27
N GLU A 68 -5.62 -6.61 -2.51
CA GLU A 68 -4.95 -7.54 -1.61
C GLU A 68 -4.60 -6.90 -0.27
N ILE A 69 -4.21 -5.64 -0.28
CA ILE A 69 -3.96 -4.90 0.97
C ILE A 69 -5.21 -4.85 1.83
N ARG A 70 -6.37 -4.59 1.20
CA ARG A 70 -7.65 -4.53 1.91
C ARG A 70 -8.06 -5.86 2.53
N LYS A 71 -7.52 -6.97 2.04
CA LYS A 71 -7.80 -8.29 2.60
C LYS A 71 -7.03 -8.57 3.87
N SER A 72 -6.08 -7.72 4.24
CA SER A 72 -5.35 -7.92 5.48
C SER A 72 -6.32 -7.88 6.67
N PRO A 73 -6.21 -8.84 7.60
CA PRO A 73 -7.12 -8.87 8.76
C PRO A 73 -6.92 -7.70 9.71
N PHE A 74 -5.83 -6.95 9.56
CA PHE A 74 -5.52 -5.84 10.45
C PHE A 74 -6.04 -4.50 9.92
N VAL A 75 -6.49 -4.45 8.67
CA VAL A 75 -6.94 -3.22 8.02
C VAL A 75 -8.35 -2.86 8.48
N VAL A 76 -8.51 -1.64 8.97
CA VAL A 76 -9.81 -1.08 9.33
C VAL A 76 -10.38 -0.30 8.15
N LYS A 77 -9.53 0.47 7.48
CA LYS A 77 -9.98 1.39 6.44
C LYS A 77 -8.82 1.75 5.53
N THR A 78 -9.10 1.94 4.26
CA THR A 78 -8.12 2.45 3.30
C THR A 78 -8.70 3.59 2.49
N GLU A 79 -7.81 4.47 2.03
CA GLU A 79 -8.15 5.52 1.09
C GLU A 79 -7.00 5.64 0.10
N THR A 80 -7.31 5.70 -1.18
CA THR A 80 -6.29 5.72 -2.23
C THR A 80 -6.33 7.03 -2.98
N LEU A 81 -5.15 7.62 -3.15
CA LEU A 81 -4.94 8.84 -3.95
C LEU A 81 -4.05 8.47 -5.13
N ILE A 82 -4.48 8.83 -6.31
CA ILE A 82 -3.74 8.55 -7.54
C ILE A 82 -3.44 9.84 -8.27
#